data_fafbeb8e35ff1063eccd289878af0ad1
#
_entry.id   fafbeb8e35ff1063eccd289878af0ad1
#
_cell.length_a   1.000
_cell.length_b   1.000
_cell.length_c   1.000
_cell.angle_alpha   90.00
_cell.angle_beta   90.00
_cell.angle_gamma   90.00
#
_symmetry.space_group_name_H-M   'P 1'
#
loop_
_entity.id
_entity.type
_entity.pdbx_description
1 polymer ?
#
loop_
_entity_poly.entity_id
_entity_poly.type
_entity_poly.pdbx_seq_one_letter_code
_entity_poly.pdbx_strand_id
1 'polypeptide(L)'
;MAYYKITTNKKGELVAKMQVYGKDLSTGEKKLYVKRVYNENGLTEAKFKKFLDKEAIAFEEEVARAYREHDVSVKARVLTFHELMAEWKETIKANLSISYYAKAQETEKKFNEYLRQVNLYDKPISAITVRDVQLFLNSFAGKKYNLTYKHTAKLKNTLPKTVNFRQLEREGIIDRCRSYHMNHYDAHITKETARAICDRYNLNYDDYFETVKNEKTYSSETIKGYRRILRTLFNEAVRYEWITKNPVCATKIGAGSSNTSLRAVPEKEVFSFKEAQEFLKMLDGLSDDIINQRVCLKILLYTGIRNAELHGLRWSDIDFDNNVLHVRRNRLYSQEFGIYEKEPKTKTSIRDIPMPSSLVDDLKKYKDWFRLAGDHFDEKLDEYYLAVGLDRQPLYPKTMGRWLAKFETKHGFKHVSCHGLRHTYCSLLLSQNVPIQTVSKYMGHSDSTVTLEVYSHFIPDTQEKVVSALDSLSKG
;
A
#
# COMPACT_ATOMS: atom_id res chain seq x y z
N MET A 1 18.89 33.20 -11.80
CA MET A 1 19.27 34.62 -12.12
C MET A 1 20.71 34.65 -12.49
N ALA A 2 21.01 35.32 -13.60
CA ALA A 2 22.38 35.61 -13.99
C ALA A 2 23.00 36.62 -13.03
N TYR A 3 24.21 36.34 -12.61
CA TYR A 3 25.03 37.24 -11.78
C TYR A 3 26.17 37.77 -12.59
N TYR A 4 26.53 39.04 -12.45
CA TYR A 4 27.72 39.59 -13.12
C TYR A 4 28.60 40.43 -12.17
N LYS A 5 29.89 40.46 -12.46
CA LYS A 5 30.89 41.28 -11.77
C LYS A 5 31.64 42.13 -12.80
N ILE A 6 31.65 43.44 -12.58
CA ILE A 6 32.40 44.39 -13.39
C ILE A 6 33.83 44.52 -12.87
N THR A 7 34.80 44.53 -13.76
CA THR A 7 36.23 44.71 -13.47
C THR A 7 36.82 45.58 -14.55
N THR A 8 37.95 46.20 -14.28
CA THR A 8 38.72 46.96 -15.27
C THR A 8 39.87 46.10 -15.81
N ASN A 9 40.02 46.01 -17.12
CA ASN A 9 41.11 45.26 -17.74
C ASN A 9 42.43 46.04 -17.70
N LYS A 10 43.53 45.44 -18.17
CA LYS A 10 44.87 46.07 -18.19
C LYS A 10 44.94 47.32 -19.07
N LYS A 11 43.95 47.55 -19.95
CA LYS A 11 43.86 48.73 -20.82
C LYS A 11 42.94 49.83 -20.25
N GLY A 12 42.44 49.67 -19.01
CA GLY A 12 41.54 50.63 -18.38
C GLY A 12 40.08 50.53 -18.81
N GLU A 13 39.69 49.51 -19.60
CA GLU A 13 38.33 49.33 -20.10
C GLU A 13 37.51 48.50 -19.11
N LEU A 14 36.22 48.83 -18.98
CA LEU A 14 35.26 48.06 -18.16
C LEU A 14 34.93 46.73 -18.85
N VAL A 15 35.03 45.64 -18.11
CA VAL A 15 34.70 44.29 -18.55
C VAL A 15 33.80 43.63 -17.49
N ALA A 16 32.73 43.06 -17.92
CA ALA A 16 31.88 42.28 -17.04
C ALA A 16 32.02 40.79 -17.27
N LYS A 17 32.12 39.99 -16.19
CA LYS A 17 32.04 38.55 -16.21
C LYS A 17 30.63 38.16 -15.74
N MET A 18 29.82 37.68 -16.67
CA MET A 18 28.47 37.15 -16.38
C MET A 18 28.54 35.64 -16.08
N GLN A 19 27.71 35.17 -15.15
CA GLN A 19 27.64 33.77 -14.72
C GLN A 19 26.19 33.36 -14.58
N VAL A 20 25.83 32.23 -15.18
CA VAL A 20 24.50 31.60 -15.10
C VAL A 20 24.69 30.14 -14.79
N TYR A 21 23.91 29.62 -13.84
CA TYR A 21 23.82 28.19 -13.65
C TYR A 21 22.70 27.63 -14.55
N GLY A 22 23.07 26.74 -15.45
CA GLY A 22 22.17 25.99 -16.29
C GLY A 22 22.43 24.48 -16.13
N LYS A 23 21.86 23.70 -17.00
CA LYS A 23 22.18 22.26 -17.11
C LYS A 23 23.22 22.04 -18.21
N ASP A 24 24.13 21.09 -17.99
CA ASP A 24 25.08 20.65 -19.03
C ASP A 24 24.28 19.96 -20.15
N LEU A 25 24.64 20.29 -21.40
CA LEU A 25 23.93 19.75 -22.58
C LEU A 25 24.16 18.25 -22.78
N SER A 26 25.25 17.69 -22.22
CA SER A 26 25.58 16.27 -22.37
C SER A 26 25.23 15.41 -21.16
N THR A 27 25.33 15.95 -19.93
CA THR A 27 25.17 15.19 -18.69
C THR A 27 23.88 15.53 -17.93
N GLY A 28 23.23 16.66 -18.26
CA GLY A 28 22.05 17.17 -17.53
C GLY A 28 22.37 17.72 -16.12
N GLU A 29 23.62 17.64 -15.68
CA GLU A 29 24.06 18.11 -14.38
C GLU A 29 24.17 19.65 -14.32
N LYS A 30 24.18 20.19 -13.10
CA LYS A 30 24.31 21.64 -12.91
C LYS A 30 25.65 22.13 -13.37
N LYS A 31 25.67 23.02 -14.37
CA LYS A 31 26.89 23.61 -14.97
C LYS A 31 26.86 25.12 -14.89
N LEU A 32 28.02 25.70 -14.66
CA LEU A 32 28.21 27.15 -14.67
C LEU A 32 28.60 27.62 -16.07
N TYR A 33 27.75 28.41 -16.70
CA TYR A 33 28.02 29.09 -17.95
C TYR A 33 28.58 30.49 -17.66
N VAL A 34 29.62 30.89 -18.42
CA VAL A 34 30.32 32.15 -18.21
C VAL A 34 30.42 32.91 -19.54
N LYS A 35 29.96 34.18 -19.56
CA LYS A 35 30.10 35.10 -20.70
C LYS A 35 30.88 36.33 -20.26
N ARG A 36 31.81 36.78 -21.08
CA ARG A 36 32.53 38.05 -20.87
C ARG A 36 31.93 39.09 -21.79
N VAL A 37 31.60 40.28 -21.25
CA VAL A 37 31.03 41.41 -21.99
C VAL A 37 31.99 42.58 -21.83
N TYR A 38 32.44 43.13 -22.94
CA TYR A 38 33.37 44.22 -22.99
C TYR A 38 32.63 45.53 -23.25
N ASN A 39 33.07 46.63 -22.68
CA ASN A 39 32.48 47.95 -22.88
C ASN A 39 33.07 48.59 -24.16
N GLU A 40 32.79 47.99 -25.31
CA GLU A 40 33.31 48.44 -26.63
C GLU A 40 32.81 49.86 -27.02
N ASN A 41 31.68 50.28 -26.47
CA ASN A 41 31.08 51.58 -26.78
C ASN A 41 31.47 52.72 -25.82
N GLY A 42 32.48 52.47 -24.93
CA GLY A 42 32.95 53.47 -23.99
C GLY A 42 31.90 54.06 -23.04
N LEU A 43 30.89 53.27 -22.69
CA LEU A 43 29.79 53.69 -21.80
C LEU A 43 30.35 54.01 -20.41
N THR A 44 29.74 55.00 -19.75
CA THR A 44 30.01 55.23 -18.33
C THR A 44 29.55 54.02 -17.50
N GLU A 45 30.14 53.80 -16.35
CA GLU A 45 29.84 52.63 -15.51
C GLU A 45 28.34 52.44 -15.24
N ALA A 46 27.61 53.55 -14.97
CA ALA A 46 26.17 53.53 -14.74
C ALA A 46 25.38 53.10 -15.98
N LYS A 47 25.78 53.56 -17.18
CA LYS A 47 25.15 53.15 -18.44
C LYS A 47 25.51 51.73 -18.82
N PHE A 48 26.76 51.30 -18.56
CA PHE A 48 27.22 49.97 -18.79
C PHE A 48 26.47 48.97 -17.87
N LYS A 49 26.24 49.31 -16.61
CA LYS A 49 25.44 48.51 -15.70
C LYS A 49 24.00 48.28 -16.19
N LYS A 50 23.31 49.31 -16.67
CA LYS A 50 21.97 49.19 -17.28
C LYS A 50 21.97 48.29 -18.54
N PHE A 51 23.04 48.37 -19.32
CA PHE A 51 23.22 47.49 -20.48
C PHE A 51 23.44 46.05 -20.03
N LEU A 52 24.25 45.79 -19.02
CA LEU A 52 24.50 44.46 -18.46
C LEU A 52 23.28 43.81 -17.83
N ASP A 53 22.37 44.60 -17.23
CA ASP A 53 21.11 44.07 -16.69
C ASP A 53 20.25 43.44 -17.81
N LYS A 54 20.20 44.08 -19.00
CA LYS A 54 19.50 43.53 -20.17
C LYS A 54 20.23 42.28 -20.75
N GLU A 55 21.56 42.37 -20.86
CA GLU A 55 22.39 41.27 -21.36
C GLU A 55 22.36 40.06 -20.43
N ALA A 56 22.24 40.25 -19.13
CA ALA A 56 22.10 39.16 -18.16
C ALA A 56 20.80 38.35 -18.36
N ILE A 57 19.68 39.04 -18.62
CA ILE A 57 18.41 38.40 -18.94
C ILE A 57 18.51 37.64 -20.26
N ALA A 58 19.08 38.29 -21.30
CA ALA A 58 19.27 37.65 -22.60
C ALA A 58 20.19 36.42 -22.53
N PHE A 59 21.27 36.47 -21.72
CA PHE A 59 22.17 35.35 -21.52
C PHE A 59 21.51 34.18 -20.76
N GLU A 60 20.68 34.49 -19.78
CA GLU A 60 19.88 33.46 -19.07
C GLU A 60 18.91 32.77 -20.03
N GLU A 61 18.24 33.53 -20.88
CA GLU A 61 17.33 33.00 -21.92
C GLU A 61 18.11 32.20 -22.98
N GLU A 62 19.29 32.64 -23.38
CA GLU A 62 20.17 31.94 -24.34
C GLU A 62 20.60 30.58 -23.81
N VAL A 63 21.07 30.49 -22.56
CA VAL A 63 21.43 29.24 -21.90
C VAL A 63 20.21 28.30 -21.75
N ALA A 64 19.05 28.84 -21.38
CA ALA A 64 17.82 28.09 -21.28
C ALA A 64 17.29 27.63 -22.63
N ARG A 65 17.47 28.42 -23.68
CA ARG A 65 17.09 28.09 -25.06
C ARG A 65 18.01 27.01 -25.64
N ALA A 66 19.33 27.15 -25.48
CA ALA A 66 20.31 26.16 -25.95
C ALA A 66 20.03 24.78 -25.32
N TYR A 67 19.68 24.74 -24.05
CA TYR A 67 19.27 23.47 -23.40
C TYR A 67 17.98 22.93 -24.02
N ARG A 68 16.97 23.78 -24.25
CA ARG A 68 15.70 23.37 -24.89
C ARG A 68 15.87 22.86 -26.33
N GLU A 69 16.70 23.57 -27.13
CA GLU A 69 16.95 23.20 -28.54
C GLU A 69 17.80 21.94 -28.65
N HIS A 70 18.76 21.74 -27.76
CA HIS A 70 19.54 20.50 -27.69
C HIS A 70 18.68 19.32 -27.26
N ASP A 71 17.75 19.52 -26.34
CA ASP A 71 16.77 18.54 -25.87
C ASP A 71 15.82 18.08 -27.00
N VAL A 72 15.53 18.95 -27.94
CA VAL A 72 14.75 18.62 -29.15
C VAL A 72 15.58 17.88 -30.21
N SER A 73 16.90 18.09 -30.28
CA SER A 73 17.79 17.51 -31.29
C SER A 73 18.30 16.09 -30.94
N VAL A 74 18.36 15.75 -29.66
CA VAL A 74 18.54 14.36 -29.23
C VAL A 74 17.25 13.63 -29.60
N LYS A 75 17.29 12.77 -30.65
CA LYS A 75 16.18 11.96 -31.12
C LYS A 75 15.41 11.39 -29.94
N ALA A 76 14.37 12.10 -29.50
CA ALA A 76 13.46 11.58 -28.50
C ALA A 76 12.98 10.23 -29.01
N ARG A 77 13.36 9.13 -28.40
CA ARG A 77 12.90 7.81 -28.78
C ARG A 77 11.37 7.87 -28.73
N VAL A 78 10.76 7.70 -29.89
CA VAL A 78 9.31 7.79 -30.03
C VAL A 78 8.72 6.52 -29.44
N LEU A 79 8.44 6.52 -28.15
CA LEU A 79 7.83 5.40 -27.43
C LEU A 79 6.34 5.61 -27.29
N THR A 80 5.58 4.56 -27.49
CA THR A 80 4.18 4.46 -27.06
C THR A 80 4.11 4.12 -25.57
N PHE A 81 2.93 4.25 -24.94
CA PHE A 81 2.78 3.95 -23.52
C PHE A 81 3.07 2.47 -23.20
N HIS A 82 2.68 1.54 -24.06
CA HIS A 82 2.94 0.12 -23.82
C HIS A 82 4.44 -0.23 -23.96
N GLU A 83 5.18 0.44 -24.84
CA GLU A 83 6.64 0.30 -24.95
C GLU A 83 7.35 0.90 -23.71
N LEU A 84 6.90 2.06 -23.23
CA LEU A 84 7.36 2.63 -21.96
C LEU A 84 7.16 1.64 -20.79
N MET A 85 6.01 0.99 -20.73
CA MET A 85 5.74 -0.02 -19.71
C MET A 85 6.64 -1.25 -19.83
N ALA A 86 6.91 -1.71 -21.04
CA ALA A 86 7.81 -2.84 -21.29
C ALA A 86 9.23 -2.51 -20.82
N GLU A 87 9.76 -1.38 -21.23
CA GLU A 87 11.09 -0.87 -20.83
C GLU A 87 11.19 -0.72 -19.30
N TRP A 88 10.18 -0.11 -18.68
CA TRP A 88 10.14 0.06 -17.23
C TRP A 88 10.11 -1.27 -16.49
N LYS A 89 9.38 -2.27 -16.98
CA LYS A 89 9.34 -3.62 -16.39
C LYS A 89 10.72 -4.28 -16.43
N GLU A 90 11.45 -4.15 -17.51
CA GLU A 90 12.79 -4.73 -17.65
C GLU A 90 13.79 -4.07 -16.70
N THR A 91 13.77 -2.73 -16.63
CA THR A 91 14.77 -1.97 -15.86
C THR A 91 14.54 -1.99 -14.35
N ILE A 92 13.29 -2.08 -13.88
CA ILE A 92 12.95 -1.89 -12.47
C ILE A 92 12.37 -3.15 -11.81
N LYS A 93 11.97 -4.18 -12.56
CA LYS A 93 11.34 -5.40 -12.04
C LYS A 93 12.07 -6.01 -10.84
N ALA A 94 13.39 -6.05 -10.89
CA ALA A 94 14.23 -6.60 -9.83
C ALA A 94 14.12 -5.86 -8.48
N ASN A 95 13.76 -4.57 -8.52
CA ASN A 95 13.73 -3.68 -7.36
C ASN A 95 12.30 -3.44 -6.82
N LEU A 96 11.27 -3.92 -7.52
CA LEU A 96 9.88 -3.69 -7.13
C LEU A 96 9.35 -4.77 -6.18
N SER A 97 8.48 -4.34 -5.28
CA SER A 97 7.70 -5.33 -4.54
C SER A 97 6.66 -5.98 -5.45
N ILE A 98 6.42 -7.27 -5.25
CA ILE A 98 5.44 -8.07 -6.00
C ILE A 98 4.06 -7.38 -6.04
N SER A 99 3.60 -6.85 -4.90
CA SER A 99 2.31 -6.15 -4.82
C SER A 99 2.27 -4.83 -5.61
N TYR A 100 3.41 -4.12 -5.68
CA TYR A 100 3.51 -2.91 -6.48
C TYR A 100 3.52 -3.24 -7.97
N TYR A 101 4.24 -4.28 -8.37
CA TYR A 101 4.28 -4.78 -9.74
C TYR A 101 2.88 -5.21 -10.23
N ALA A 102 2.15 -6.02 -9.44
CA ALA A 102 0.78 -6.41 -9.76
C ALA A 102 -0.15 -5.19 -9.92
N LYS A 103 0.02 -4.17 -9.08
CA LYS A 103 -0.76 -2.91 -9.22
C LYS A 103 -0.37 -2.12 -10.46
N ALA A 104 0.91 -2.15 -10.85
CA ALA A 104 1.37 -1.54 -12.08
C ALA A 104 0.77 -2.23 -13.31
N GLN A 105 0.74 -3.56 -13.34
CA GLN A 105 0.11 -4.33 -14.41
C GLN A 105 -1.40 -4.04 -14.53
N GLU A 106 -2.12 -3.97 -13.40
CA GLU A 106 -3.53 -3.59 -13.39
C GLU A 106 -3.73 -2.19 -13.97
N THR A 107 -2.86 -1.24 -13.58
CA THR A 107 -2.93 0.15 -14.05
C THR A 107 -2.65 0.23 -15.55
N GLU A 108 -1.61 -0.47 -16.02
CA GLU A 108 -1.27 -0.59 -17.45
C GLU A 108 -2.46 -1.09 -18.26
N LYS A 109 -3.06 -2.21 -17.84
CA LYS A 109 -4.21 -2.78 -18.55
C LYS A 109 -5.34 -1.76 -18.70
N LYS A 110 -5.71 -1.10 -17.59
CA LYS A 110 -6.80 -0.11 -17.58
C LYS A 110 -6.46 1.14 -18.38
N PHE A 111 -5.23 1.61 -18.33
CA PHE A 111 -4.80 2.78 -19.08
C PHE A 111 -4.70 2.49 -20.58
N ASN A 112 -4.20 1.32 -20.96
CA ASN A 112 -4.20 0.86 -22.35
C ASN A 112 -5.63 0.71 -22.93
N GLU A 113 -6.58 0.20 -22.14
CA GLU A 113 -7.99 0.16 -22.52
C GLU A 113 -8.55 1.56 -22.79
N TYR A 114 -8.23 2.53 -21.92
CA TYR A 114 -8.60 3.93 -22.09
C TYR A 114 -7.94 4.57 -23.32
N LEU A 115 -6.63 4.38 -23.53
CA LEU A 115 -5.89 4.93 -24.66
C LEU A 115 -6.44 4.43 -26.00
N ARG A 116 -6.89 3.17 -26.08
CA ARG A 116 -7.58 2.64 -27.27
C ARG A 116 -8.90 3.37 -27.53
N GLN A 117 -9.70 3.64 -26.48
CA GLN A 117 -10.98 4.35 -26.60
C GLN A 117 -10.83 5.78 -27.12
N VAL A 118 -9.70 6.43 -26.82
CA VAL A 118 -9.42 7.82 -27.24
C VAL A 118 -8.43 7.90 -28.43
N ASN A 119 -8.12 6.80 -29.09
CA ASN A 119 -7.20 6.71 -30.23
C ASN A 119 -5.77 7.22 -29.96
N LEU A 120 -5.28 7.01 -28.72
CA LEU A 120 -3.93 7.38 -28.27
C LEU A 120 -3.02 6.16 -28.02
N TYR A 121 -3.51 4.92 -28.20
CA TYR A 121 -2.78 3.70 -27.89
C TYR A 121 -1.47 3.55 -28.68
N ASP A 122 -1.52 3.83 -29.99
CA ASP A 122 -0.37 3.74 -30.90
C ASP A 122 0.34 5.09 -31.10
N LYS A 123 -0.03 6.09 -30.31
CA LYS A 123 0.59 7.41 -30.37
C LYS A 123 1.78 7.50 -29.41
N PRO A 124 2.77 8.38 -29.72
CA PRO A 124 3.86 8.66 -28.81
C PRO A 124 3.36 9.09 -27.43
N ILE A 125 4.10 8.72 -26.38
CA ILE A 125 3.79 9.16 -25.00
C ILE A 125 3.77 10.70 -24.87
N SER A 126 4.48 11.42 -25.73
CA SER A 126 4.46 12.88 -25.80
C SER A 126 3.11 13.45 -26.25
N ALA A 127 2.27 12.66 -26.92
CA ALA A 127 0.92 13.04 -27.32
C ALA A 127 -0.10 12.93 -26.15
N ILE A 128 0.24 12.23 -25.07
CA ILE A 128 -0.62 12.06 -23.91
C ILE A 128 -0.57 13.34 -23.07
N THR A 129 -1.69 14.04 -23.01
CA THR A 129 -1.81 15.33 -22.30
C THR A 129 -2.23 15.16 -20.85
N VAL A 130 -2.08 16.24 -20.06
CA VAL A 130 -2.66 16.31 -18.69
C VAL A 130 -4.17 16.05 -18.71
N ARG A 131 -4.86 16.53 -19.77
CA ARG A 131 -6.31 16.32 -19.93
C ARG A 131 -6.66 14.85 -20.07
N ASP A 132 -5.91 14.12 -20.89
CA ASP A 132 -6.15 12.68 -21.12
C ASP A 132 -5.99 11.89 -19.84
N VAL A 133 -4.91 12.13 -19.09
CA VAL A 133 -4.71 11.48 -17.78
C VAL A 133 -5.81 11.87 -16.78
N GLN A 134 -6.22 13.14 -16.76
CA GLN A 134 -7.31 13.60 -15.90
C GLN A 134 -8.64 12.91 -16.24
N LEU A 135 -8.98 12.80 -17.53
CA LEU A 135 -10.19 12.11 -17.98
C LEU A 135 -10.15 10.61 -17.65
N PHE A 136 -8.99 9.97 -17.80
CA PHE A 136 -8.80 8.59 -17.33
C PHE A 136 -9.10 8.45 -15.83
N LEU A 137 -8.52 9.29 -14.98
CA LEU A 137 -8.76 9.25 -13.54
C LEU A 137 -10.23 9.54 -13.19
N ASN A 138 -10.85 10.49 -13.87
CA ASN A 138 -12.26 10.86 -13.69
C ASN A 138 -13.20 9.73 -14.14
N SER A 139 -12.79 8.90 -15.11
CA SER A 139 -13.60 7.78 -15.59
C SER A 139 -13.93 6.72 -14.53
N PHE A 140 -13.22 6.74 -13.40
CA PHE A 140 -13.47 5.85 -12.26
C PHE A 140 -14.38 6.48 -11.19
N ALA A 141 -14.57 7.81 -11.22
CA ALA A 141 -15.41 8.49 -10.25
C ALA A 141 -16.87 8.04 -10.39
N GLY A 142 -17.44 7.46 -9.34
CA GLY A 142 -18.81 6.91 -9.34
C GLY A 142 -19.01 5.64 -10.20
N LYS A 143 -18.00 5.20 -10.95
CA LYS A 143 -18.10 4.00 -11.78
C LYS A 143 -18.16 2.75 -10.90
N LYS A 144 -19.14 1.91 -11.17
CA LYS A 144 -19.24 0.60 -10.55
C LYS A 144 -18.39 -0.43 -11.31
N TYR A 145 -17.83 -1.38 -10.59
CA TYR A 145 -17.13 -2.52 -11.15
C TYR A 145 -17.52 -3.80 -10.42
N ASN A 146 -17.44 -4.94 -11.08
CA ASN A 146 -17.68 -6.23 -10.46
C ASN A 146 -16.41 -6.73 -9.76
N LEU A 147 -16.53 -7.19 -8.51
CA LEU A 147 -15.40 -7.60 -7.67
C LEU A 147 -14.61 -8.78 -8.22
N THR A 148 -15.30 -9.79 -8.71
CA THR A 148 -14.66 -11.04 -9.15
C THR A 148 -15.21 -11.52 -10.50
N TYR A 149 -16.52 -11.46 -10.68
CA TYR A 149 -17.24 -11.89 -11.87
C TYR A 149 -18.30 -10.85 -12.21
N LYS A 150 -18.62 -10.71 -13.50
CA LYS A 150 -19.67 -9.78 -13.94
C LYS A 150 -21.02 -10.09 -13.27
N HIS A 151 -21.31 -11.38 -13.12
CA HIS A 151 -22.49 -11.86 -12.43
C HIS A 151 -22.12 -13.05 -11.56
N THR A 152 -22.63 -13.07 -10.34
CA THR A 152 -22.56 -14.21 -9.45
C THR A 152 -23.95 -14.79 -9.27
N ALA A 153 -24.01 -16.08 -8.99
CA ALA A 153 -25.23 -16.76 -8.59
C ALA A 153 -25.22 -16.93 -7.08
N LYS A 154 -26.31 -16.56 -6.43
CA LYS A 154 -26.56 -16.82 -5.01
C LYS A 154 -27.61 -17.93 -4.91
N LEU A 155 -27.39 -18.88 -3.98
CA LEU A 155 -28.33 -19.93 -3.74
C LEU A 155 -29.60 -19.32 -3.09
N LYS A 156 -30.75 -19.50 -3.76
CA LYS A 156 -32.05 -18.98 -3.34
C LYS A 156 -32.81 -19.97 -2.47
N ASN A 157 -32.73 -21.25 -2.87
CA ASN A 157 -33.35 -22.35 -2.18
C ASN A 157 -32.38 -23.51 -1.98
N THR A 158 -32.69 -24.37 -1.00
CA THR A 158 -31.89 -25.58 -0.77
C THR A 158 -31.92 -26.48 -2.01
N LEU A 159 -30.76 -26.87 -2.48
CA LEU A 159 -30.64 -27.80 -3.60
C LEU A 159 -31.28 -29.17 -3.23
N PRO A 160 -31.86 -29.91 -4.18
CA PRO A 160 -32.40 -31.23 -3.94
C PRO A 160 -31.35 -32.17 -3.34
N LYS A 161 -31.74 -33.10 -2.50
CA LYS A 161 -30.87 -34.11 -1.89
C LYS A 161 -30.17 -35.01 -2.92
N THR A 162 -30.67 -35.02 -4.14
CA THR A 162 -30.04 -35.72 -5.29
C THR A 162 -28.71 -35.07 -5.73
N VAL A 163 -28.50 -33.79 -5.43
CA VAL A 163 -27.25 -33.08 -5.78
C VAL A 163 -26.11 -33.54 -4.88
N ASN A 164 -25.16 -34.28 -5.48
CA ASN A 164 -24.03 -34.83 -4.78
C ASN A 164 -22.80 -33.92 -4.99
N PHE A 165 -22.44 -33.15 -3.96
CA PHE A 165 -21.29 -32.23 -4.01
C PHE A 165 -19.95 -32.92 -4.21
N ARG A 166 -19.75 -34.16 -3.67
CA ARG A 166 -18.52 -34.92 -3.90
C ARG A 166 -18.39 -35.36 -5.36
N GLN A 167 -19.52 -35.62 -6.01
CA GLN A 167 -19.51 -35.94 -7.43
C GLN A 167 -19.18 -34.71 -8.27
N LEU A 168 -19.80 -33.55 -7.98
CA LEU A 168 -19.48 -32.27 -8.63
C LEU A 168 -18.02 -31.88 -8.47
N GLU A 169 -17.40 -32.19 -7.31
CA GLU A 169 -15.99 -31.98 -7.04
C GLU A 169 -15.11 -32.90 -7.91
N ARG A 170 -15.45 -34.21 -8.03
CA ARG A 170 -14.75 -35.16 -8.90
C ARG A 170 -14.84 -34.81 -10.38
N GLU A 171 -15.97 -34.29 -10.80
CA GLU A 171 -16.23 -33.84 -12.16
C GLU A 171 -15.61 -32.43 -12.45
N GLY A 172 -15.00 -31.78 -11.45
CA GLY A 172 -14.35 -30.48 -11.60
C GLY A 172 -15.30 -29.29 -11.76
N ILE A 173 -16.60 -29.50 -11.55
CA ILE A 173 -17.62 -28.44 -11.64
C ILE A 173 -17.50 -27.46 -10.47
N ILE A 174 -17.18 -27.98 -9.27
CA ILE A 174 -16.91 -27.19 -8.08
C ILE A 174 -15.60 -27.64 -7.44
N ASP A 175 -14.91 -26.73 -6.75
CA ASP A 175 -13.78 -27.08 -5.88
C ASP A 175 -14.26 -27.45 -4.46
N ARG A 176 -13.39 -28.11 -3.69
CA ARG A 176 -13.67 -28.55 -2.31
C ARG A 176 -14.13 -27.39 -1.40
N CYS A 177 -13.57 -26.19 -1.60
CA CYS A 177 -13.92 -25.02 -0.81
C CYS A 177 -15.33 -24.53 -1.14
N ARG A 178 -15.73 -24.56 -2.42
CA ARG A 178 -17.08 -24.20 -2.87
C ARG A 178 -18.10 -25.22 -2.44
N SER A 179 -17.78 -26.50 -2.46
CA SER A 179 -18.62 -27.57 -1.92
C SER A 179 -19.02 -27.30 -0.46
N TYR A 180 -18.04 -26.90 0.37
CA TYR A 180 -18.31 -26.51 1.75
C TYR A 180 -19.20 -25.25 1.87
N HIS A 181 -18.95 -24.24 1.05
CA HIS A 181 -19.72 -22.98 1.09
C HIS A 181 -21.15 -23.12 0.54
N MET A 182 -21.39 -24.00 -0.41
CA MET A 182 -22.72 -24.22 -0.98
C MET A 182 -23.70 -24.88 -0.02
N ASN A 183 -23.21 -25.46 1.06
CA ASN A 183 -24.08 -25.94 2.17
C ASN A 183 -24.69 -24.79 2.99
N HIS A 184 -24.30 -23.53 2.70
CA HIS A 184 -24.81 -22.34 3.39
C HIS A 184 -25.48 -21.42 2.37
N TYR A 185 -26.69 -20.92 2.69
CA TYR A 185 -27.49 -20.03 1.81
C TYR A 185 -26.79 -18.78 1.29
N ASP A 186 -25.65 -18.39 1.88
CA ASP A 186 -24.87 -17.22 1.47
C ASP A 186 -23.74 -17.52 0.48
N ALA A 187 -23.67 -18.73 -0.05
CA ALA A 187 -22.65 -19.09 -1.00
C ALA A 187 -22.87 -18.39 -2.35
N HIS A 188 -21.89 -17.58 -2.76
CA HIS A 188 -21.83 -16.96 -4.09
C HIS A 188 -20.90 -17.78 -4.97
N ILE A 189 -21.41 -18.25 -6.10
CA ILE A 189 -20.65 -18.96 -7.13
C ILE A 189 -20.73 -18.20 -8.46
N THR A 190 -19.95 -18.61 -9.46
CA THR A 190 -20.11 -18.01 -10.79
C THR A 190 -21.42 -18.45 -11.42
N LYS A 191 -21.98 -17.61 -12.29
CA LYS A 191 -23.21 -17.97 -13.01
C LYS A 191 -23.00 -19.22 -13.89
N GLU A 192 -21.79 -19.38 -14.45
CA GLU A 192 -21.40 -20.55 -15.25
C GLU A 192 -21.40 -21.81 -14.38
N THR A 193 -20.81 -21.76 -13.20
CA THR A 193 -20.80 -22.90 -12.26
C THR A 193 -22.25 -23.27 -11.82
N ALA A 194 -23.09 -22.26 -11.51
CA ALA A 194 -24.47 -22.52 -11.15
C ALA A 194 -25.25 -23.19 -12.30
N ARG A 195 -25.05 -22.74 -13.55
CA ARG A 195 -25.64 -23.37 -14.73
C ARG A 195 -25.14 -24.81 -14.92
N ALA A 196 -23.83 -25.04 -14.82
CA ALA A 196 -23.27 -26.38 -14.93
C ALA A 196 -23.87 -27.37 -13.89
N ILE A 197 -24.18 -26.88 -12.67
CA ILE A 197 -24.87 -27.67 -11.65
C ILE A 197 -26.32 -27.95 -12.11
N CYS A 198 -27.04 -26.94 -12.59
CA CYS A 198 -28.41 -27.10 -13.08
C CYS A 198 -28.47 -28.07 -14.27
N ASP A 199 -27.60 -27.93 -15.24
CA ASP A 199 -27.50 -28.79 -16.43
C ASP A 199 -27.22 -30.25 -16.01
N ARG A 200 -26.26 -30.44 -15.06
CA ARG A 200 -25.85 -31.77 -14.58
C ARG A 200 -26.99 -32.53 -13.90
N TYR A 201 -27.87 -31.84 -13.19
CA TYR A 201 -28.95 -32.43 -12.42
C TYR A 201 -30.37 -32.12 -12.98
N ASN A 202 -30.43 -31.56 -14.18
CA ASN A 202 -31.66 -31.17 -14.84
C ASN A 202 -32.55 -30.28 -13.97
N LEU A 203 -31.95 -29.23 -13.36
CA LEU A 203 -32.62 -28.29 -12.48
C LEU A 203 -32.90 -26.99 -13.22
N ASN A 204 -34.01 -26.32 -12.90
CA ASN A 204 -34.27 -24.98 -13.37
C ASN A 204 -33.44 -23.96 -12.57
N TYR A 205 -32.65 -23.15 -13.25
CA TYR A 205 -31.77 -22.14 -12.63
C TYR A 205 -32.56 -21.17 -11.73
N ASP A 206 -33.70 -20.67 -12.19
CA ASP A 206 -34.43 -19.61 -11.50
C ASP A 206 -35.15 -20.13 -10.22
N ASP A 207 -35.31 -21.43 -10.06
CA ASP A 207 -35.88 -22.03 -8.83
C ASP A 207 -34.85 -22.09 -7.70
N TYR A 208 -33.57 -22.29 -8.02
CA TYR A 208 -32.51 -22.55 -7.02
C TYR A 208 -31.50 -21.44 -6.92
N PHE A 209 -31.32 -20.62 -7.96
CA PHE A 209 -30.31 -19.56 -8.00
C PHE A 209 -30.92 -18.22 -8.38
N GLU A 210 -30.35 -17.16 -7.81
CA GLU A 210 -30.56 -15.77 -8.27
C GLU A 210 -29.26 -15.18 -8.80
N THR A 211 -29.36 -14.42 -9.88
CA THR A 211 -28.21 -13.69 -10.40
C THR A 211 -28.04 -12.39 -9.65
N VAL A 212 -26.91 -12.26 -8.95
CA VAL A 212 -26.57 -11.07 -8.18
C VAL A 212 -25.42 -10.34 -8.86
N LYS A 213 -25.58 -9.03 -9.06
CA LYS A 213 -24.49 -8.17 -9.51
C LYS A 213 -23.64 -7.78 -8.29
N ASN A 214 -22.40 -8.23 -8.28
CA ASN A 214 -21.46 -7.91 -7.21
C ASN A 214 -20.69 -6.65 -7.55
N GLU A 215 -21.36 -5.50 -7.49
CA GLU A 215 -20.84 -4.21 -7.93
C GLU A 215 -20.31 -3.39 -6.74
N LYS A 216 -19.11 -2.83 -6.90
CA LYS A 216 -18.53 -1.83 -6.00
C LYS A 216 -18.12 -0.59 -6.77
N THR A 217 -18.14 0.55 -6.12
CA THR A 217 -17.57 1.78 -6.65
C THR A 217 -16.07 1.85 -6.35
N TYR A 218 -15.31 2.47 -7.26
CA TYR A 218 -13.89 2.72 -7.02
C TYR A 218 -13.71 3.70 -5.85
N SER A 219 -12.90 3.31 -4.86
CA SER A 219 -12.53 4.22 -3.78
C SER A 219 -11.54 5.28 -4.28
N SER A 220 -11.55 6.46 -3.64
CA SER A 220 -10.55 7.51 -3.92
C SER A 220 -9.11 6.99 -3.79
N GLU A 221 -8.84 6.09 -2.83
CA GLU A 221 -7.52 5.52 -2.63
C GLU A 221 -7.09 4.60 -3.78
N THR A 222 -8.03 3.87 -4.40
CA THR A 222 -7.75 3.10 -5.61
C THR A 222 -7.35 4.01 -6.77
N ILE A 223 -8.07 5.12 -6.96
CA ILE A 223 -7.79 6.11 -8.03
C ILE A 223 -6.43 6.79 -7.77
N LYS A 224 -6.14 7.16 -6.51
CA LYS A 224 -4.80 7.65 -6.10
C LYS A 224 -3.70 6.64 -6.40
N GLY A 225 -4.00 5.35 -6.22
CA GLY A 225 -3.08 4.25 -6.58
C GLY A 225 -2.73 4.25 -8.07
N TYR A 226 -3.71 4.35 -8.97
CA TYR A 226 -3.49 4.45 -10.42
C TYR A 226 -2.67 5.69 -10.77
N ARG A 227 -3.03 6.85 -10.21
CA ARG A 227 -2.27 8.09 -10.42
C ARG A 227 -0.82 7.96 -9.98
N ARG A 228 -0.55 7.30 -8.84
CA ARG A 228 0.81 7.08 -8.31
C ARG A 228 1.64 6.25 -9.28
N ILE A 229 1.10 5.16 -9.80
CA ILE A 229 1.79 4.31 -10.77
C ILE A 229 2.09 5.09 -12.06
N LEU A 230 1.10 5.75 -12.65
CA LEU A 230 1.31 6.56 -13.86
C LEU A 230 2.34 7.66 -13.62
N ARG A 231 2.29 8.33 -12.45
CA ARG A 231 3.27 9.36 -12.11
C ARG A 231 4.69 8.82 -12.07
N THR A 232 4.89 7.62 -11.50
CA THR A 232 6.20 6.97 -11.48
C THR A 232 6.69 6.66 -12.87
N LEU A 233 5.85 6.07 -13.72
CA LEU A 233 6.18 5.73 -15.11
C LEU A 233 6.57 6.95 -15.93
N PHE A 234 5.76 7.99 -15.91
CA PHE A 234 6.05 9.22 -16.64
C PHE A 234 7.23 10.02 -16.05
N ASN A 235 7.55 9.85 -14.76
CA ASN A 235 8.79 10.40 -14.20
C ASN A 235 10.03 9.69 -14.77
N GLU A 236 9.95 8.38 -14.97
CA GLU A 236 11.05 7.66 -15.66
C GLU A 236 11.19 8.13 -17.11
N ALA A 237 10.08 8.33 -17.81
CA ALA A 237 10.11 8.88 -19.16
C ALA A 237 10.74 10.29 -19.23
N VAL A 238 10.53 11.12 -18.20
CA VAL A 238 11.23 12.41 -18.03
C VAL A 238 12.70 12.21 -17.69
N ARG A 239 13.03 11.27 -16.81
CA ARG A 239 14.42 10.97 -16.40
C ARG A 239 15.28 10.49 -17.56
N TYR A 240 14.68 9.71 -18.47
CA TYR A 240 15.36 9.25 -19.70
C TYR A 240 15.20 10.20 -20.88
N GLU A 241 14.68 11.41 -20.64
CA GLU A 241 14.52 12.47 -21.65
C GLU A 241 13.63 12.10 -22.84
N TRP A 242 12.74 11.08 -22.67
CA TRP A 242 11.77 10.70 -23.70
C TRP A 242 10.62 11.68 -23.81
N ILE A 243 10.33 12.42 -22.74
CA ILE A 243 9.38 13.54 -22.68
C ILE A 243 9.93 14.65 -21.79
N THR A 244 9.54 15.88 -22.07
CA THR A 244 10.02 17.06 -21.32
C THR A 244 9.25 17.28 -20.00
N LYS A 245 7.99 16.85 -19.92
CA LYS A 245 7.12 17.07 -18.74
C LYS A 245 6.24 15.85 -18.46
N ASN A 246 6.09 15.54 -17.17
CA ASN A 246 5.18 14.48 -16.74
C ASN A 246 3.72 14.98 -16.73
N PRO A 247 2.82 14.44 -17.60
CA PRO A 247 1.43 14.88 -17.69
C PRO A 247 0.60 14.56 -16.43
N VAL A 248 1.09 13.65 -15.59
CA VAL A 248 0.36 13.23 -14.37
C VAL A 248 0.51 14.23 -13.23
N CYS A 249 1.60 15.02 -13.20
CA CYS A 249 1.89 15.91 -12.07
C CYS A 249 0.81 16.96 -11.84
N ALA A 250 0.26 17.54 -12.90
CA ALA A 250 -0.77 18.57 -12.84
C ALA A 250 -2.20 18.03 -12.66
N THR A 251 -2.39 16.69 -12.67
CA THR A 251 -3.73 16.11 -12.47
C THR A 251 -4.18 16.25 -11.02
N LYS A 252 -5.50 16.38 -10.84
CA LYS A 252 -6.15 16.46 -9.53
C LYS A 252 -7.08 15.27 -9.34
N ILE A 253 -7.16 14.74 -8.13
CA ILE A 253 -8.19 13.77 -7.76
C ILE A 253 -9.22 14.60 -6.98
N GLY A 254 -10.48 14.56 -7.46
CA GLY A 254 -11.55 15.45 -7.02
C GLY A 254 -11.67 15.57 -5.50
N ALA A 255 -12.13 16.71 -5.05
CA ALA A 255 -12.19 17.16 -3.66
C ALA A 255 -13.20 16.44 -2.75
N GLY A 256 -13.45 15.15 -2.97
CA GLY A 256 -14.04 14.29 -1.94
C GLY A 256 -13.04 13.85 -0.88
N SER A 257 -11.80 14.31 -0.97
CA SER A 257 -10.73 14.06 -0.01
C SER A 257 -10.08 15.39 0.32
N SER A 258 -10.54 16.00 1.40
CA SER A 258 -9.86 17.09 2.08
C SER A 258 -8.35 16.80 2.15
N ASN A 259 -7.60 17.78 1.68
CA ASN A 259 -6.18 17.90 1.98
C ASN A 259 -5.99 17.86 3.49
N THR A 260 -4.93 17.19 3.92
CA THR A 260 -4.33 17.37 5.24
C THR A 260 -5.28 17.23 6.41
N SER A 261 -6.12 16.26 6.46
CA SER A 261 -6.42 15.71 7.76
C SER A 261 -5.51 14.50 7.95
N LEU A 262 -4.70 14.61 8.97
CA LEU A 262 -4.23 13.51 9.76
C LEU A 262 -5.14 12.32 9.48
N ARG A 263 -4.59 11.19 9.04
CA ARG A 263 -5.34 9.95 8.82
C ARG A 263 -5.75 9.37 10.16
N ALA A 264 -6.51 10.13 10.94
CA ALA A 264 -7.08 9.63 12.17
C ALA A 264 -7.83 8.33 11.86
N VAL A 265 -7.52 7.27 12.60
CA VAL A 265 -8.27 6.02 12.49
C VAL A 265 -9.66 6.28 13.04
N PRO A 266 -10.73 6.05 12.27
CA PRO A 266 -12.08 6.22 12.80
C PRO A 266 -12.29 5.30 14.02
N GLU A 267 -12.89 5.79 15.07
CA GLU A 267 -13.22 5.00 16.29
C GLU A 267 -13.99 3.71 15.96
N LYS A 268 -14.81 3.74 14.92
CA LYS A 268 -15.53 2.55 14.42
C LYS A 268 -14.64 1.43 13.90
N GLU A 269 -13.38 1.72 13.61
CA GLU A 269 -12.40 0.74 13.07
C GLU A 269 -11.49 0.15 14.14
N VAL A 270 -11.66 0.53 15.41
CA VAL A 270 -10.90 0.03 16.55
C VAL A 270 -11.84 -0.38 17.68
N PHE A 271 -11.44 -1.35 18.50
CA PHE A 271 -12.13 -1.64 19.75
C PHE A 271 -11.75 -0.60 20.83
N SER A 272 -12.73 -0.16 21.60
CA SER A 272 -12.49 0.51 22.89
C SER A 272 -11.85 -0.46 23.88
N PHE A 273 -11.35 0.05 25.00
CA PHE A 273 -10.76 -0.80 26.05
C PHE A 273 -11.75 -1.89 26.54
N LYS A 274 -13.00 -1.51 26.77
CA LYS A 274 -14.08 -2.43 27.19
C LYS A 274 -14.39 -3.49 26.14
N GLU A 275 -14.53 -3.08 24.87
CA GLU A 275 -14.77 -4.01 23.76
C GLU A 275 -13.60 -4.98 23.57
N ALA A 276 -12.35 -4.51 23.73
CA ALA A 276 -11.18 -5.38 23.64
C ALA A 276 -11.13 -6.40 24.80
N GLN A 277 -11.50 -6.00 26.01
CA GLN A 277 -11.65 -6.93 27.14
C GLN A 277 -12.73 -7.98 26.90
N GLU A 278 -13.91 -7.55 26.42
CA GLU A 278 -15.01 -8.45 26.09
C GLU A 278 -14.62 -9.42 24.97
N PHE A 279 -13.90 -8.92 23.93
CA PHE A 279 -13.40 -9.73 22.83
C PHE A 279 -12.44 -10.82 23.35
N LEU A 280 -11.46 -10.47 24.21
CA LEU A 280 -10.54 -11.43 24.81
C LEU A 280 -11.26 -12.45 25.70
N LYS A 281 -12.17 -12.00 26.56
CA LYS A 281 -13.00 -12.89 27.40
C LYS A 281 -13.81 -13.88 26.56
N MET A 282 -14.38 -13.42 25.44
CA MET A 282 -15.12 -14.29 24.54
C MET A 282 -14.19 -15.32 23.86
N LEU A 283 -12.98 -14.93 23.48
CA LEU A 283 -11.97 -15.86 22.94
C LEU A 283 -11.58 -16.92 23.98
N ASP A 284 -11.45 -16.54 25.25
CA ASP A 284 -11.11 -17.46 26.35
C ASP A 284 -12.20 -18.51 26.58
N GLY A 285 -13.45 -18.17 26.34
CA GLY A 285 -14.60 -19.10 26.45
C GLY A 285 -14.76 -20.06 25.27
N LEU A 286 -13.93 -19.99 24.23
CA LEU A 286 -14.01 -20.90 23.09
C LEU A 286 -13.38 -22.26 23.40
N SER A 287 -13.94 -23.31 22.74
CA SER A 287 -13.39 -24.67 22.80
C SER A 287 -11.94 -24.73 22.29
N ASP A 288 -11.16 -25.65 22.80
CA ASP A 288 -9.79 -25.93 22.36
C ASP A 288 -9.72 -26.54 20.95
N ASP A 289 -10.84 -27.01 20.39
CA ASP A 289 -10.92 -27.47 19.01
C ASP A 289 -10.52 -26.40 17.99
N ILE A 290 -10.60 -25.12 18.38
CA ILE A 290 -10.22 -23.98 17.55
C ILE A 290 -9.13 -23.13 18.20
N ILE A 291 -8.29 -23.75 19.03
CA ILE A 291 -7.20 -23.07 19.74
C ILE A 291 -6.26 -22.31 18.77
N ASN A 292 -6.03 -22.85 17.56
CA ASN A 292 -5.26 -22.22 16.52
C ASN A 292 -5.83 -20.85 16.09
N GLN A 293 -7.17 -20.74 15.99
CA GLN A 293 -7.83 -19.46 15.66
C GLN A 293 -7.76 -18.50 16.84
N ARG A 294 -8.08 -19.00 18.04
CA ARG A 294 -8.08 -18.23 19.29
C ARG A 294 -6.73 -17.58 19.53
N VAL A 295 -5.65 -18.36 19.51
CA VAL A 295 -4.30 -17.88 19.78
C VAL A 295 -3.84 -16.88 18.72
N CYS A 296 -4.10 -17.13 17.44
CA CYS A 296 -3.76 -16.20 16.37
C CYS A 296 -4.46 -14.84 16.52
N LEU A 297 -5.75 -14.81 16.89
CA LEU A 297 -6.48 -13.56 17.14
C LEU A 297 -5.94 -12.81 18.35
N LYS A 298 -5.60 -13.54 19.42
CA LYS A 298 -4.95 -12.94 20.62
C LYS A 298 -3.56 -12.37 20.30
N ILE A 299 -2.74 -13.07 19.51
CA ILE A 299 -1.44 -12.54 19.06
C ILE A 299 -1.65 -11.21 18.34
N LEU A 300 -2.59 -11.11 17.39
CA LEU A 300 -2.86 -9.86 16.67
C LEU A 300 -3.24 -8.71 17.61
N LEU A 301 -4.10 -8.97 18.60
CA LEU A 301 -4.55 -7.93 19.51
C LEU A 301 -3.48 -7.54 20.56
N TYR A 302 -2.77 -8.52 21.14
CA TYR A 302 -1.79 -8.26 22.21
C TYR A 302 -0.44 -7.73 21.71
N THR A 303 -0.12 -7.94 20.43
CA THR A 303 1.20 -7.57 19.88
C THR A 303 1.13 -6.51 18.78
N GLY A 304 -0.06 -6.28 18.24
CA GLY A 304 -0.25 -5.33 17.16
C GLY A 304 0.54 -5.64 15.88
N ILE A 305 1.00 -6.86 15.68
CA ILE A 305 1.72 -7.25 14.46
C ILE A 305 0.82 -7.19 13.23
N ARG A 306 1.43 -7.05 12.05
CA ARG A 306 0.69 -7.08 10.79
C ARG A 306 0.20 -8.49 10.48
N ASN A 307 -0.92 -8.62 9.77
CA ASN A 307 -1.44 -9.94 9.36
C ASN A 307 -0.40 -10.77 8.59
N ALA A 308 0.42 -10.13 7.75
CA ALA A 308 1.50 -10.80 7.03
C ALA A 308 2.65 -11.27 7.95
N GLU A 309 2.91 -10.54 9.03
CA GLU A 309 3.88 -10.90 10.07
C GLU A 309 3.36 -12.11 10.87
N LEU A 310 2.08 -12.12 11.28
CA LEU A 310 1.46 -13.28 11.93
C LEU A 310 1.61 -14.57 11.09
N HIS A 311 1.32 -14.50 9.80
CA HIS A 311 1.46 -15.65 8.92
C HIS A 311 2.92 -16.08 8.69
N GLY A 312 3.87 -15.19 8.94
CA GLY A 312 5.32 -15.46 8.88
C GLY A 312 5.91 -15.96 10.20
N LEU A 313 5.18 -15.90 11.33
CA LEU A 313 5.70 -16.37 12.62
C LEU A 313 5.94 -17.87 12.63
N ARG A 314 7.07 -18.26 13.19
CA ARG A 314 7.43 -19.64 13.49
C ARG A 314 7.57 -19.84 14.99
N TRP A 315 7.59 -21.08 15.45
CA TRP A 315 7.79 -21.39 16.88
C TRP A 315 9.14 -20.88 17.40
N SER A 316 10.19 -20.86 16.56
CA SER A 316 11.49 -20.25 16.86
C SER A 316 11.45 -18.72 17.10
N ASP A 317 10.35 -18.08 16.79
CA ASP A 317 10.17 -16.62 17.02
C ASP A 317 9.55 -16.33 18.39
N ILE A 318 9.23 -17.37 19.19
CA ILE A 318 8.64 -17.22 20.54
C ILE A 318 9.70 -17.57 21.59
N ASP A 319 10.16 -16.54 22.29
CA ASP A 319 11.01 -16.68 23.46
C ASP A 319 10.14 -16.80 24.70
N PHE A 320 9.98 -18.03 25.19
CA PHE A 320 9.17 -18.33 26.38
C PHE A 320 9.87 -17.96 27.69
N ASP A 321 11.19 -17.84 27.68
CA ASP A 321 11.97 -17.54 28.89
C ASP A 321 11.91 -16.05 29.22
N ASN A 322 11.97 -15.21 28.17
CA ASN A 322 11.90 -13.76 28.29
C ASN A 322 10.51 -13.18 27.99
N ASN A 323 9.53 -14.01 27.62
CA ASN A 323 8.18 -13.62 27.20
C ASN A 323 8.21 -12.61 26.03
N VAL A 324 9.00 -12.89 25.00
CA VAL A 324 9.20 -12.02 23.84
C VAL A 324 8.80 -12.71 22.55
N LEU A 325 8.11 -11.97 21.68
CA LEU A 325 7.80 -12.37 20.32
C LEU A 325 8.71 -11.61 19.34
N HIS A 326 9.44 -12.36 18.52
CA HIS A 326 10.36 -11.81 17.52
C HIS A 326 9.67 -11.69 16.18
N VAL A 327 9.55 -10.48 15.62
CA VAL A 327 9.03 -10.25 14.26
C VAL A 327 10.20 -10.19 13.29
N ARG A 328 10.35 -11.20 12.43
CA ARG A 328 11.51 -11.33 11.53
C ARG A 328 11.16 -11.48 10.07
N ARG A 329 9.92 -11.86 9.71
CA ARG A 329 9.51 -12.15 8.34
C ARG A 329 8.05 -11.84 8.08
N ASN A 330 7.71 -11.73 6.79
CA ASN A 330 6.34 -11.60 6.31
C ASN A 330 6.02 -12.77 5.37
N ARG A 331 4.81 -13.31 5.47
CA ARG A 331 4.30 -14.30 4.52
C ARG A 331 3.07 -13.74 3.82
N LEU A 332 3.15 -13.65 2.51
CA LEU A 332 2.23 -12.92 1.65
C LEU A 332 1.69 -13.84 0.55
N TYR A 333 0.65 -13.37 -0.13
CA TYR A 333 0.12 -14.03 -1.32
C TYR A 333 0.02 -13.03 -2.48
N SER A 334 0.38 -13.48 -3.66
CA SER A 334 0.04 -12.83 -4.92
C SER A 334 -0.55 -13.84 -5.91
N GLN A 335 -1.32 -13.35 -6.87
CA GLN A 335 -1.91 -14.23 -7.88
C GLN A 335 -0.85 -14.85 -8.80
N GLU A 336 0.24 -14.12 -9.06
CA GLU A 336 1.33 -14.53 -9.97
C GLU A 336 2.32 -15.50 -9.31
N PHE A 337 2.67 -15.26 -8.04
CA PHE A 337 3.73 -16.00 -7.33
C PHE A 337 3.18 -16.96 -6.26
N GLY A 338 1.87 -17.02 -6.08
CA GLY A 338 1.29 -17.80 -4.99
C GLY A 338 1.64 -17.22 -3.61
N ILE A 339 1.92 -18.11 -2.66
CA ILE A 339 2.36 -17.74 -1.31
C ILE A 339 3.89 -17.63 -1.31
N TYR A 340 4.40 -16.54 -0.75
CA TYR A 340 5.83 -16.28 -0.66
C TYR A 340 6.20 -15.59 0.65
N GLU A 341 7.41 -15.85 1.11
CA GLU A 341 8.01 -15.12 2.23
C GLU A 341 8.79 -13.91 1.73
N LYS A 342 8.82 -12.89 2.56
CA LYS A 342 9.60 -11.69 2.32
C LYS A 342 10.21 -11.21 3.62
N GLU A 343 11.49 -10.92 3.59
CA GLU A 343 12.14 -10.19 4.66
C GLU A 343 11.56 -8.78 4.81
N PRO A 344 11.52 -8.26 6.03
CA PRO A 344 11.09 -6.88 6.27
C PRO A 344 11.96 -5.89 5.49
N LYS A 345 11.32 -4.86 4.90
CA LYS A 345 12.00 -3.86 4.06
C LYS A 345 12.98 -2.97 4.81
N THR A 346 12.81 -2.83 6.12
CA THR A 346 13.60 -1.92 6.97
C THR A 346 14.06 -2.63 8.23
N LYS A 347 15.21 -2.24 8.75
CA LYS A 347 15.73 -2.74 10.05
C LYS A 347 14.73 -2.52 11.20
N THR A 348 13.94 -1.45 11.17
CA THR A 348 12.92 -1.13 12.16
C THR A 348 11.71 -2.09 12.12
N SER A 349 11.53 -2.81 11.03
CA SER A 349 10.48 -3.83 10.92
C SER A 349 10.85 -5.13 11.64
N ILE A 350 12.15 -5.40 11.84
CA ILE A 350 12.63 -6.47 12.71
C ILE A 350 12.60 -5.92 14.13
N ARG A 351 11.81 -6.54 14.99
CA ARG A 351 11.58 -6.05 16.34
C ARG A 351 11.14 -7.14 17.29
N ASP A 352 11.35 -6.88 18.55
CA ASP A 352 10.99 -7.72 19.67
C ASP A 352 9.83 -7.08 20.41
N ILE A 353 8.77 -7.85 20.66
CA ILE A 353 7.54 -7.37 21.32
C ILE A 353 7.31 -8.18 22.59
N PRO A 354 7.21 -7.52 23.75
CA PRO A 354 6.89 -8.22 25.00
C PRO A 354 5.47 -8.78 24.96
N MET A 355 5.30 -9.98 25.46
CA MET A 355 4.01 -10.65 25.56
C MET A 355 3.49 -10.65 26.99
N PRO A 356 2.18 -10.40 27.21
CA PRO A 356 1.59 -10.59 28.53
C PRO A 356 1.57 -12.08 28.90
N SER A 357 1.65 -12.39 30.19
CA SER A 357 1.68 -13.77 30.71
C SER A 357 0.50 -14.61 30.22
N SER A 358 -0.70 -14.00 30.11
CA SER A 358 -1.89 -14.68 29.62
C SER A 358 -1.73 -15.18 28.17
N LEU A 359 -1.04 -14.41 27.29
CA LEU A 359 -0.75 -14.85 25.94
C LEU A 359 0.32 -15.97 25.93
N VAL A 360 1.32 -15.88 26.81
CA VAL A 360 2.36 -16.91 26.96
C VAL A 360 1.74 -18.24 27.38
N ASP A 361 0.81 -18.23 28.32
CA ASP A 361 0.10 -19.44 28.78
C ASP A 361 -0.75 -20.06 27.66
N ASP A 362 -1.43 -19.23 26.86
CA ASP A 362 -2.15 -19.69 25.69
C ASP A 362 -1.22 -20.30 24.62
N LEU A 363 -0.06 -19.69 24.41
CA LEU A 363 0.95 -20.20 23.49
C LEU A 363 1.52 -21.55 23.95
N LYS A 364 1.73 -21.75 25.26
CA LYS A 364 2.14 -23.04 25.82
C LYS A 364 1.10 -24.12 25.54
N LYS A 365 -0.19 -23.86 25.85
CA LYS A 365 -1.30 -24.77 25.52
C LYS A 365 -1.39 -25.07 24.03
N TYR A 366 -1.17 -24.03 23.21
CA TYR A 366 -1.16 -24.17 21.76
C TYR A 366 0.02 -25.01 21.25
N LYS A 367 1.17 -24.89 21.88
CA LYS A 367 2.36 -25.73 21.61
C LYS A 367 2.07 -27.19 21.90
N ASP A 368 1.42 -27.49 23.03
CA ASP A 368 1.02 -28.85 23.38
C ASP A 368 -0.01 -29.41 22.39
N TRP A 369 -1.04 -28.62 22.04
CA TRP A 369 -1.99 -29.01 21.00
C TRP A 369 -1.31 -29.29 19.65
N PHE A 370 -0.27 -28.51 19.31
CA PHE A 370 0.48 -28.69 18.07
C PHE A 370 1.22 -30.04 18.08
N ARG A 371 1.83 -30.40 19.19
CA ARG A 371 2.58 -31.66 19.41
C ARG A 371 1.69 -32.90 19.37
N LEU A 372 0.46 -32.82 19.83
CA LEU A 372 -0.49 -33.94 19.77
C LEU A 372 -0.78 -34.45 18.33
N ALA A 373 -0.33 -33.74 17.31
CA ALA A 373 -0.50 -34.16 15.91
C ALA A 373 0.50 -35.28 15.47
N GLY A 374 1.53 -35.60 16.27
CA GLY A 374 2.49 -36.65 16.01
C GLY A 374 3.93 -36.30 16.39
N ASP A 375 4.73 -37.29 16.69
CA ASP A 375 6.11 -37.16 17.21
C ASP A 375 7.06 -36.42 16.25
N HIS A 376 6.81 -36.50 14.93
CA HIS A 376 7.61 -35.80 13.92
C HIS A 376 7.54 -34.25 14.02
N PHE A 377 6.58 -33.71 14.77
CA PHE A 377 6.50 -32.28 15.05
C PHE A 377 7.44 -31.81 16.15
N ASP A 378 7.90 -32.71 17.04
CA ASP A 378 8.82 -32.35 18.13
C ASP A 378 10.24 -32.08 17.63
N GLU A 379 10.75 -32.84 16.65
CA GLU A 379 12.13 -32.72 16.16
C GLU A 379 12.39 -31.40 15.39
N LYS A 380 11.34 -30.84 14.75
CA LYS A 380 11.47 -29.66 13.90
C LYS A 380 10.47 -28.56 14.24
N LEU A 381 9.93 -28.56 15.46
CA LEU A 381 8.88 -27.65 15.86
C LEU A 381 9.23 -26.19 15.56
N ASP A 382 10.47 -25.80 15.79
CA ASP A 382 10.96 -24.44 15.59
C ASP A 382 10.84 -23.92 14.14
N GLU A 383 10.78 -24.82 13.17
CA GLU A 383 10.63 -24.49 11.76
C GLU A 383 9.17 -24.29 11.34
N TYR A 384 8.22 -24.82 12.13
CA TYR A 384 6.80 -24.74 11.79
C TYR A 384 6.21 -23.36 12.04
N TYR A 385 5.27 -22.96 11.18
CA TYR A 385 4.51 -21.72 11.36
C TYR A 385 3.50 -21.83 12.52
N LEU A 386 3.25 -20.71 13.19
CA LEU A 386 2.21 -20.63 14.21
C LEU A 386 0.79 -20.56 13.59
N ALA A 387 0.64 -19.80 12.52
CA ALA A 387 -0.66 -19.63 11.87
C ALA A 387 -0.97 -20.83 10.97
N VAL A 388 -1.57 -21.89 11.54
CA VAL A 388 -1.88 -23.16 10.86
C VAL A 388 -3.35 -23.53 10.93
N GLY A 389 -3.78 -24.39 9.99
CA GLY A 389 -5.08 -25.05 10.03
C GLY A 389 -5.13 -26.19 11.07
N LEU A 390 -6.27 -26.89 11.13
CA LEU A 390 -6.40 -28.10 11.99
C LEU A 390 -5.50 -29.23 11.53
N ASP A 391 -5.11 -29.23 10.27
CA ASP A 391 -4.16 -30.14 9.64
C ASP A 391 -2.69 -29.75 9.85
N ARG A 392 -2.40 -28.75 10.69
CA ARG A 392 -1.08 -28.15 10.94
C ARG A 392 -0.40 -27.56 9.70
N GLN A 393 -1.12 -27.47 8.56
CA GLN A 393 -0.60 -26.80 7.40
C GLN A 393 -0.70 -25.27 7.52
N PRO A 394 0.30 -24.54 7.01
CA PRO A 394 0.32 -23.09 7.10
C PRO A 394 -0.90 -22.45 6.45
N LEU A 395 -1.59 -21.56 7.15
CA LEU A 395 -2.78 -20.90 6.66
C LEU A 395 -2.51 -20.03 5.44
N TYR A 396 -3.51 -19.98 4.55
CA TYR A 396 -3.54 -18.98 3.50
C TYR A 396 -3.69 -17.56 4.10
N PRO A 397 -2.89 -16.56 3.67
CA PRO A 397 -2.81 -15.25 4.32
C PRO A 397 -4.11 -14.46 4.48
N LYS A 398 -5.16 -14.80 3.73
CA LYS A 398 -6.49 -14.16 3.88
C LYS A 398 -7.40 -14.86 4.87
N THR A 399 -6.98 -15.98 5.45
CA THR A 399 -7.84 -16.82 6.30
C THR A 399 -8.15 -16.13 7.63
N MET A 400 -7.17 -15.45 8.24
CA MET A 400 -7.39 -14.75 9.51
C MET A 400 -8.48 -13.68 9.43
N GLY A 401 -8.51 -12.88 8.35
CA GLY A 401 -9.57 -11.89 8.17
C GLY A 401 -10.97 -12.52 8.08
N ARG A 402 -11.09 -13.72 7.48
CA ARG A 402 -12.36 -14.45 7.43
C ARG A 402 -12.75 -15.04 8.79
N TRP A 403 -11.80 -15.55 9.55
CA TRP A 403 -12.04 -16.05 10.90
C TRP A 403 -12.50 -14.93 11.83
N LEU A 404 -11.81 -13.80 11.80
CA LEU A 404 -12.16 -12.62 12.58
C LEU A 404 -13.58 -12.14 12.25
N ALA A 405 -13.91 -11.92 10.98
CA ALA A 405 -15.23 -11.47 10.56
C ALA A 405 -16.34 -12.46 10.96
N LYS A 406 -16.09 -13.78 10.85
CA LYS A 406 -17.03 -14.82 11.29
C LYS A 406 -17.22 -14.79 12.81
N PHE A 407 -16.13 -14.62 13.57
CA PHE A 407 -16.16 -14.50 15.01
C PHE A 407 -16.97 -13.27 15.46
N GLU A 408 -16.67 -12.11 14.90
CA GLU A 408 -17.36 -10.84 15.18
C GLU A 408 -18.88 -10.95 14.92
N THR A 409 -19.24 -11.46 13.75
CA THR A 409 -20.66 -11.66 13.38
C THR A 409 -21.36 -12.61 14.34
N LYS A 410 -20.72 -13.73 14.71
CA LYS A 410 -21.30 -14.75 15.60
C LYS A 410 -21.55 -14.20 17.01
N HIS A 411 -20.68 -13.34 17.49
CA HIS A 411 -20.68 -12.85 18.88
C HIS A 411 -21.15 -11.40 19.02
N GLY A 412 -21.63 -10.77 17.95
CA GLY A 412 -22.22 -9.43 17.98
C GLY A 412 -21.20 -8.29 18.13
N PHE A 413 -19.94 -8.53 17.80
CA PHE A 413 -18.94 -7.46 17.76
C PHE A 413 -19.07 -6.61 16.50
N LYS A 414 -18.72 -5.34 16.61
CA LYS A 414 -18.55 -4.50 15.41
C LYS A 414 -17.42 -5.05 14.55
N HIS A 415 -17.50 -4.82 13.22
CA HIS A 415 -16.48 -5.31 12.32
C HIS A 415 -15.18 -4.51 12.44
N VAL A 416 -14.10 -5.20 12.82
CA VAL A 416 -12.74 -4.68 12.92
C VAL A 416 -11.83 -5.59 12.09
N SER A 417 -11.10 -5.05 11.13
CA SER A 417 -10.17 -5.87 10.32
C SER A 417 -8.94 -6.34 11.14
N CYS A 418 -8.16 -7.31 10.65
CA CYS A 418 -6.89 -7.65 11.28
C CYS A 418 -5.95 -6.43 11.42
N HIS A 419 -6.04 -5.46 10.50
CA HIS A 419 -5.32 -4.20 10.64
C HIS A 419 -5.96 -3.29 11.70
N GLY A 420 -7.27 -3.35 11.85
CA GLY A 420 -7.99 -2.68 12.93
C GLY A 420 -7.63 -3.22 14.31
N LEU A 421 -7.35 -4.54 14.49
CA LEU A 421 -6.81 -5.07 15.75
C LEU A 421 -5.43 -4.46 16.09
N ARG A 422 -4.59 -4.26 15.07
CA ARG A 422 -3.33 -3.55 15.24
C ARG A 422 -3.55 -2.07 15.61
N HIS A 423 -4.54 -1.41 15.01
CA HIS A 423 -4.94 -0.06 15.41
C HIS A 423 -5.46 -0.03 16.85
N THR A 424 -6.25 -1.04 17.23
CA THR A 424 -6.71 -1.22 18.61
C THR A 424 -5.55 -1.35 19.60
N TYR A 425 -4.55 -2.20 19.32
CA TYR A 425 -3.35 -2.31 20.14
C TYR A 425 -2.67 -0.95 20.34
N CYS A 426 -2.48 -0.20 19.27
CA CYS A 426 -1.83 1.10 19.32
C CYS A 426 -2.65 2.11 20.17
N SER A 427 -3.96 2.22 19.91
CA SER A 427 -4.84 3.15 20.63
C SER A 427 -4.94 2.80 22.11
N LEU A 428 -4.99 1.52 22.47
CA LEU A 428 -5.00 1.06 23.86
C LEU A 428 -3.72 1.44 24.59
N LEU A 429 -2.55 1.24 24.00
CA LEU A 429 -1.29 1.62 24.64
C LEU A 429 -1.19 3.13 24.84
N LEU A 430 -1.59 3.93 23.85
CA LEU A 430 -1.57 5.39 23.96
C LEU A 430 -2.57 5.90 25.00
N SER A 431 -3.78 5.32 25.08
CA SER A 431 -4.77 5.66 26.09
C SER A 431 -4.30 5.34 27.53
N GLN A 432 -3.37 4.39 27.67
CA GLN A 432 -2.71 4.06 28.94
C GLN A 432 -1.42 4.87 29.18
N ASN A 433 -1.21 5.96 28.43
CA ASN A 433 -0.05 6.84 28.55
C ASN A 433 1.31 6.17 28.25
N VAL A 434 1.35 5.07 27.50
CA VAL A 434 2.62 4.52 27.01
C VAL A 434 3.27 5.52 26.05
N PRO A 435 4.55 5.88 26.21
CA PRO A 435 5.22 6.85 25.35
C PRO A 435 5.11 6.50 23.88
N ILE A 436 4.78 7.50 23.05
CA ILE A 436 4.53 7.30 21.61
C ILE A 436 5.73 6.69 20.87
N GLN A 437 6.96 7.00 21.31
CA GLN A 437 8.19 6.42 20.76
C GLN A 437 8.25 4.90 21.00
N THR A 438 7.84 4.47 22.21
CA THR A 438 7.76 3.05 22.58
C THR A 438 6.69 2.33 21.74
N VAL A 439 5.51 2.92 21.63
CA VAL A 439 4.42 2.37 20.79
C VAL A 439 4.87 2.28 19.33
N SER A 440 5.47 3.33 18.79
CA SER A 440 6.00 3.37 17.42
C SER A 440 7.05 2.28 17.16
N LYS A 441 7.95 2.04 18.11
CA LYS A 441 8.95 0.98 18.08
C LYS A 441 8.28 -0.40 17.97
N TYR A 442 7.31 -0.72 18.84
CA TYR A 442 6.59 -2.00 18.80
C TYR A 442 5.70 -2.15 17.57
N MET A 443 5.15 -1.04 17.05
CA MET A 443 4.45 -1.03 15.78
C MET A 443 5.38 -1.26 14.58
N GLY A 444 6.69 -1.05 14.71
CA GLY A 444 7.65 -1.13 13.61
C GLY A 444 7.40 -0.03 12.57
N HIS A 445 7.11 1.18 13.03
CA HIS A 445 7.09 2.37 12.19
C HIS A 445 8.51 2.93 12.09
N SER A 446 8.93 3.31 10.89
CA SER A 446 10.24 3.93 10.66
C SER A 446 10.32 5.35 11.21
N ASP A 447 9.16 5.99 11.41
CA ASP A 447 9.00 7.34 11.93
C ASP A 447 7.82 7.39 12.90
N SER A 448 8.04 7.93 14.10
CA SER A 448 7.00 8.12 15.11
C SER A 448 5.93 9.13 14.68
N THR A 449 6.23 10.01 13.73
CA THR A 449 5.27 10.94 13.11
C THR A 449 4.07 10.18 12.55
N VAL A 450 4.28 9.01 11.95
CA VAL A 450 3.18 8.14 11.46
C VAL A 450 2.24 7.74 12.60
N THR A 451 2.78 7.39 13.77
CA THR A 451 1.98 7.03 14.94
C THR A 451 1.23 8.26 15.48
N LEU A 452 1.89 9.40 15.54
CA LEU A 452 1.29 10.65 15.99
C LEU A 452 0.15 11.10 15.07
N GLU A 453 0.40 11.14 13.76
CA GLU A 453 -0.60 11.55 12.76
C GLU A 453 -1.87 10.69 12.77
N VAL A 454 -1.72 9.40 13.04
CA VAL A 454 -2.83 8.44 12.99
C VAL A 454 -3.58 8.35 14.31
N TYR A 455 -2.89 8.52 15.45
CA TYR A 455 -3.45 8.16 16.76
C TYR A 455 -3.42 9.28 17.81
N SER A 456 -3.06 10.52 17.43
CA SER A 456 -2.98 11.65 18.39
C SER A 456 -4.25 11.85 19.21
N HIS A 457 -5.42 11.57 18.61
CA HIS A 457 -6.72 11.73 19.26
C HIS A 457 -7.03 10.68 20.34
N PHE A 458 -6.23 9.60 20.45
CA PHE A 458 -6.30 8.62 21.54
C PHE A 458 -5.39 8.96 22.70
N ILE A 459 -4.53 9.97 22.58
CA ILE A 459 -3.67 10.43 23.68
C ILE A 459 -4.55 11.22 24.65
N PRO A 460 -4.64 10.82 25.92
CA PRO A 460 -5.46 11.55 26.88
C PRO A 460 -4.98 13.00 27.05
N ASP A 461 -5.91 13.90 27.26
CA ASP A 461 -5.57 15.26 27.66
C ASP A 461 -4.87 15.24 29.01
N THR A 462 -3.69 15.83 29.06
CA THR A 462 -2.81 15.80 30.23
C THR A 462 -2.71 17.17 30.90
N GLN A 463 -3.66 18.08 30.71
CA GLN A 463 -3.61 19.42 31.32
C GLN A 463 -3.40 19.37 32.83
N GLU A 464 -4.12 18.49 33.53
CA GLU A 464 -3.93 18.32 35.01
C GLU A 464 -2.51 17.87 35.36
N LYS A 465 -1.89 16.99 34.59
CA LYS A 465 -0.51 16.57 34.78
C LYS A 465 0.48 17.68 34.50
N VAL A 466 0.22 18.52 33.50
CA VAL A 466 1.04 19.70 33.21
C VAL A 466 0.98 20.68 34.36
N VAL A 467 -0.22 20.99 34.83
CA VAL A 467 -0.40 21.88 36.01
C VAL A 467 0.30 21.31 37.24
N SER A 468 0.08 20.00 37.54
CA SER A 468 0.73 19.36 38.69
C SER A 468 2.26 19.35 38.59
N ALA A 469 2.81 19.14 37.40
CA ALA A 469 4.25 19.21 37.15
C ALA A 469 4.80 20.64 37.39
N LEU A 470 4.09 21.65 36.92
CA LEU A 470 4.45 23.05 37.12
C LEU A 470 4.33 23.47 38.60
N ASP A 471 3.29 23.01 39.30
CA ASP A 471 3.11 23.28 40.74
C ASP A 471 4.21 22.63 41.56
N SER A 472 4.77 21.51 41.14
CA SER A 472 5.90 20.88 41.80
C SER A 472 7.17 21.72 41.77
N LEU A 473 7.36 22.56 40.73
CA LEU A 473 8.49 23.50 40.63
C LEU A 473 8.37 24.64 41.65
N SER A 474 7.16 24.98 42.06
CA SER A 474 6.92 26.08 43.01
C SER A 474 7.01 25.64 44.49
N LYS A 475 7.09 24.31 44.74
CA LYS A 475 7.17 23.73 46.11
C LYS A 475 8.60 23.27 46.49
N GLY A 476 9.59 23.51 45.65
CA GLY A 476 11.03 23.35 45.92
C GLY A 476 11.62 24.71 46.22
#